data_460d947e09d57ef657d2b65bf6cc517f
#
_entry.id   460d947e09d57ef657d2b65bf6cc517f
#
_cell.length_a   1.000
_cell.length_b   1.000
_cell.length_c   1.000
_cell.angle_alpha   90.00
_cell.angle_beta   90.00
_cell.angle_gamma   90.00
#
_symmetry.space_group_name_H-M   'P 1'
#
loop_
_entity.id
_entity.type
_entity.pdbx_description
1 polymer ?
#
loop_
_entity_poly.entity_id
_entity_poly.type
_entity_poly.pdbx_seq_one_letter_code
_entity_poly.pdbx_strand_id
1 'polypeptide(L)'
;ILYGFILYMILNIITILPTINFDRKITINIKKKQEKKEILILPIKNIKRYGRIILAISIIYLGITVKFFDYAFNSLRNTDLFKDHYVEANNVEIKFPEEKQNLIYIILESTEMTNVSKANGGVFDISIMPNLERIALENINFSNTNLLGGAQESYGTSWTVAAMIAQTAGIPLKVKIDDISSSNSTSFSNITTLGDILHKGGYTNYLLLGSDSDFGGRKAYFTSHNYIISDYLTAIEEGRIPSDYHEWWGYEDSKLFSYAKEELQKLSEEGNPFNFTMLTADTHFTDGYLDKSCQNVFSDAYANSFYCSDSMVN
;
A
#
# COMPACT_ATOMS: atom_id res chain seq x y z
N ILE A 1 13.31 -2.32 -10.46
CA ILE A 1 12.71 -1.40 -11.46
C ILE A 1 13.79 -0.73 -12.29
N LEU A 2 14.82 -0.07 -11.71
CA LEU A 2 15.86 0.66 -12.45
C LEU A 2 16.61 -0.23 -13.46
N TYR A 3 17.05 -1.45 -13.06
CA TYR A 3 17.74 -2.39 -13.95
C TYR A 3 16.85 -2.84 -15.12
N GLY A 4 15.55 -3.09 -14.87
CA GLY A 4 14.61 -3.45 -15.92
C GLY A 4 14.40 -2.32 -16.92
N PHE A 5 14.31 -1.07 -16.44
CA PHE A 5 14.21 0.11 -17.30
C PHE A 5 15.47 0.33 -18.14
N ILE A 6 16.66 0.19 -17.56
CA ILE A 6 17.94 0.30 -18.28
C ILE A 6 18.02 -0.78 -19.37
N LEU A 7 17.69 -2.03 -19.05
CA LEU A 7 17.69 -3.11 -20.02
C LEU A 7 16.70 -2.87 -21.16
N TYR A 8 15.48 -2.37 -20.83
CA TYR A 8 14.48 -1.97 -21.81
C TYR A 8 15.00 -0.87 -22.75
N MET A 9 15.63 0.17 -22.20
CA MET A 9 16.25 1.26 -23.00
C MET A 9 17.35 0.73 -23.92
N ILE A 10 18.24 -0.14 -23.41
CA ILE A 10 19.29 -0.78 -24.21
C ILE A 10 18.70 -1.60 -25.37
N LEU A 11 17.69 -2.42 -25.07
CA LEU A 11 17.01 -3.24 -26.09
C LEU A 11 16.34 -2.36 -27.17
N ASN A 12 15.71 -1.25 -26.77
CA ASN A 12 15.11 -0.32 -27.74
C ASN A 12 16.20 0.35 -28.62
N ILE A 13 17.32 0.79 -28.04
CA ILE A 13 18.42 1.33 -28.81
C ILE A 13 18.95 0.30 -29.83
N ILE A 14 19.12 -0.94 -29.41
CA ILE A 14 19.55 -2.04 -30.29
C ILE A 14 18.55 -2.29 -31.41
N THR A 15 17.24 -2.12 -31.17
CA THR A 15 16.19 -2.30 -32.19
C THR A 15 16.07 -1.10 -33.16
N ILE A 16 16.35 0.10 -32.71
CA ILE A 16 16.31 1.32 -33.52
C ILE A 16 17.55 1.40 -34.44
N LEU A 17 18.72 1.02 -33.95
CA LEU A 17 19.97 1.05 -34.73
C LEU A 17 19.89 0.36 -36.08
N PRO A 18 19.25 -0.82 -36.26
CA PRO A 18 19.09 -1.46 -37.55
C PRO A 18 18.07 -0.79 -38.49
N THR A 19 17.21 0.10 -37.99
CA THR A 19 16.23 0.83 -38.83
C THR A 19 16.85 2.05 -39.49
N ILE A 20 17.98 2.52 -38.97
CA ILE A 20 18.77 3.59 -39.57
C ILE A 20 19.61 2.95 -40.68
N ASN A 21 19.48 3.44 -41.92
CA ASN A 21 20.23 2.95 -43.08
C ASN A 21 21.72 3.20 -42.90
N PHE A 22 22.42 2.26 -42.25
CA PHE A 22 23.89 2.21 -42.25
C PHE A 22 24.32 1.09 -43.19
N ASP A 23 24.80 1.44 -44.37
CA ASP A 23 25.59 0.53 -45.21
C ASP A 23 26.94 0.25 -44.51
N ARG A 24 26.98 -0.75 -43.63
CA ARG A 24 28.20 -1.15 -42.94
C ARG A 24 28.95 -2.18 -43.76
N LYS A 25 29.84 -1.69 -44.60
CA LYS A 25 30.91 -2.48 -45.19
C LYS A 25 32.17 -2.24 -44.39
N ILE A 26 32.77 -3.30 -43.83
CA ILE A 26 34.15 -3.22 -43.32
C ILE A 26 35.08 -3.63 -44.43
N THR A 27 35.96 -2.73 -44.82
CA THR A 27 37.02 -3.01 -45.79
C THR A 27 38.26 -3.45 -45.04
N ILE A 28 38.61 -4.72 -45.14
CA ILE A 28 39.83 -5.24 -44.55
C ILE A 28 40.92 -5.21 -45.62
N ASN A 29 41.99 -4.41 -45.39
CA ASN A 29 43.16 -4.39 -46.21
C ASN A 29 44.09 -5.54 -45.81
N ILE A 30 44.18 -6.56 -46.64
CA ILE A 30 45.09 -7.70 -46.42
C ILE A 30 46.47 -7.29 -46.99
N LYS A 31 47.38 -6.91 -46.10
CA LYS A 31 48.72 -6.37 -46.47
C LYS A 31 49.61 -7.32 -47.33
N LYS A 32 49.28 -8.61 -47.45
CA LYS A 32 50.09 -9.61 -48.18
C LYS A 32 49.69 -9.83 -49.63
N LYS A 33 48.52 -9.35 -50.14
CA LYS A 33 48.05 -9.65 -51.50
C LYS A 33 47.46 -8.44 -52.24
N GLN A 34 47.58 -7.20 -51.75
CA GLN A 34 46.95 -5.99 -52.32
C GLN A 34 45.44 -6.16 -52.64
N GLU A 35 44.77 -7.15 -52.06
CA GLU A 35 43.37 -7.36 -52.26
C GLU A 35 42.55 -6.70 -51.15
N LYS A 36 41.59 -5.84 -51.55
CA LYS A 36 40.57 -5.29 -50.66
C LYS A 36 39.41 -6.29 -50.59
N LYS A 37 39.20 -6.90 -49.43
CA LYS A 37 38.04 -7.75 -49.23
C LYS A 37 36.98 -7.00 -48.45
N GLU A 38 35.83 -6.71 -49.06
CA GLU A 38 34.68 -6.16 -48.40
C GLU A 38 33.94 -7.28 -47.68
N ILE A 39 33.79 -7.21 -46.38
CA ILE A 39 32.98 -8.15 -45.59
C ILE A 39 31.73 -7.46 -45.17
N LEU A 40 30.58 -7.93 -45.64
CA LEU A 40 29.28 -7.50 -45.19
C LEU A 40 29.00 -8.14 -43.83
N ILE A 41 29.02 -7.36 -42.76
CA ILE A 41 28.92 -7.88 -41.39
C ILE A 41 27.51 -8.41 -41.10
N LEU A 42 26.46 -7.84 -41.71
CA LEU A 42 25.08 -8.33 -41.58
C LEU A 42 24.29 -8.01 -42.88
N PRO A 43 23.61 -8.98 -43.51
CA PRO A 43 22.77 -8.69 -44.65
C PRO A 43 21.52 -7.90 -44.22
N ILE A 44 21.29 -6.73 -44.82
CA ILE A 44 20.22 -5.78 -44.55
C ILE A 44 18.84 -6.46 -44.43
N LYS A 45 18.59 -7.46 -45.26
CA LYS A 45 17.33 -8.22 -45.27
C LYS A 45 17.03 -8.92 -43.93
N ASN A 46 18.04 -9.38 -43.22
CA ASN A 46 17.90 -10.09 -41.96
C ASN A 46 17.87 -9.10 -40.76
N ILE A 47 18.48 -7.94 -40.87
CA ILE A 47 18.51 -6.93 -39.80
C ILE A 47 17.07 -6.50 -39.42
N LYS A 48 16.23 -6.19 -40.39
CA LYS A 48 14.82 -5.82 -40.13
C LYS A 48 14.02 -6.95 -39.47
N ARG A 49 14.34 -8.22 -39.81
CA ARG A 49 13.71 -9.39 -39.19
C ARG A 49 14.14 -9.55 -37.73
N TYR A 50 15.45 -9.48 -37.48
CA TYR A 50 15.99 -9.54 -36.11
C TYR A 50 15.53 -8.38 -35.24
N GLY A 51 15.49 -7.15 -35.78
CA GLY A 51 14.96 -5.98 -35.07
C GLY A 51 13.52 -6.17 -34.60
N ARG A 52 12.64 -6.73 -35.45
CA ARG A 52 11.24 -7.03 -35.07
C ARG A 52 11.17 -8.11 -33.99
N ILE A 53 12.00 -9.15 -34.06
CA ILE A 53 12.05 -10.21 -33.04
C ILE A 53 12.50 -9.65 -31.70
N ILE A 54 13.57 -8.84 -31.70
CA ILE A 54 14.08 -8.21 -30.46
C ILE A 54 13.03 -7.27 -29.88
N LEU A 55 12.34 -6.46 -30.71
CA LEU A 55 11.26 -5.59 -30.26
C LEU A 55 10.11 -6.40 -29.61
N ALA A 56 9.68 -7.48 -30.24
CA ALA A 56 8.65 -8.35 -29.67
C ALA A 56 9.08 -8.95 -28.32
N ILE A 57 10.33 -9.44 -28.21
CA ILE A 57 10.87 -9.94 -26.96
C ILE A 57 10.91 -8.83 -25.89
N SER A 58 11.31 -7.61 -26.27
CA SER A 58 11.35 -6.47 -25.34
C SER A 58 9.97 -6.10 -24.81
N ILE A 59 8.93 -6.12 -25.67
CA ILE A 59 7.55 -5.85 -25.27
C ILE A 59 7.05 -6.95 -24.30
N ILE A 60 7.32 -8.21 -24.61
CA ILE A 60 6.93 -9.33 -23.74
C ILE A 60 7.66 -9.22 -22.40
N TYR A 61 8.96 -8.97 -22.43
CA TYR A 61 9.76 -8.79 -21.20
C TYR A 61 9.24 -7.63 -20.34
N LEU A 62 8.94 -6.49 -20.96
CA LEU A 62 8.32 -5.36 -20.26
C LEU A 62 6.99 -5.77 -19.63
N GLY A 63 6.12 -6.43 -20.40
CA GLY A 63 4.82 -6.90 -19.92
C GLY A 63 4.93 -7.84 -18.70
N ILE A 64 5.94 -8.72 -18.69
CA ILE A 64 6.23 -9.59 -17.54
C ILE A 64 6.75 -8.76 -16.35
N THR A 65 7.69 -7.85 -16.59
CA THR A 65 8.33 -7.05 -15.53
C THR A 65 7.35 -6.13 -14.81
N VAL A 66 6.42 -5.51 -15.55
CA VAL A 66 5.37 -4.64 -14.97
C VAL A 66 4.11 -5.41 -14.58
N LYS A 67 4.15 -6.76 -14.62
CA LYS A 67 2.99 -7.63 -14.33
C LYS A 67 1.74 -7.29 -15.16
N PHE A 68 1.92 -6.76 -16.38
CA PHE A 68 0.81 -6.34 -17.24
C PHE A 68 -0.13 -7.49 -17.57
N PHE A 69 0.41 -8.69 -17.82
CA PHE A 69 -0.41 -9.86 -18.16
C PHE A 69 -1.26 -10.31 -16.97
N ASP A 70 -0.70 -10.27 -15.77
CA ASP A 70 -1.45 -10.58 -14.52
C ASP A 70 -2.56 -9.56 -14.31
N TYR A 71 -2.25 -8.27 -14.48
CA TYR A 71 -3.23 -7.20 -14.40
C TYR A 71 -4.34 -7.36 -15.43
N ALA A 72 -3.99 -7.55 -16.70
CA ALA A 72 -4.97 -7.72 -17.78
C ALA A 72 -5.85 -8.95 -17.56
N PHE A 73 -5.26 -10.08 -17.19
CA PHE A 73 -5.99 -11.31 -16.89
C PHE A 73 -6.96 -11.12 -15.73
N ASN A 74 -6.48 -10.56 -14.60
CA ASN A 74 -7.29 -10.33 -13.41
C ASN A 74 -8.38 -9.27 -13.65
N SER A 75 -8.10 -8.25 -14.48
CA SER A 75 -9.08 -7.20 -14.83
C SER A 75 -10.23 -7.72 -15.71
N LEU A 76 -9.95 -8.72 -16.55
CA LEU A 76 -10.95 -9.32 -17.45
C LEU A 76 -11.68 -10.50 -16.80
N ARG A 77 -11.14 -11.05 -15.69
CA ARG A 77 -11.74 -12.19 -15.02
C ARG A 77 -12.91 -11.72 -14.15
N ASN A 78 -14.11 -12.11 -14.51
CA ASN A 78 -15.24 -12.07 -13.61
C ASN A 78 -15.07 -13.17 -12.57
N THR A 79 -15.08 -12.80 -11.30
CA THR A 79 -15.06 -13.77 -10.21
C THR A 79 -16.46 -13.87 -9.65
N ASP A 80 -16.95 -15.07 -9.40
CA ASP A 80 -18.19 -15.31 -8.68
C ASP A 80 -18.00 -15.25 -7.15
N LEU A 81 -16.81 -14.79 -6.70
CA LEU A 81 -16.45 -14.72 -5.28
C LEU A 81 -17.53 -14.03 -4.46
N PHE A 82 -18.02 -12.90 -4.95
CA PHE A 82 -19.07 -12.15 -4.27
C PHE A 82 -20.39 -12.90 -4.23
N LYS A 83 -20.76 -13.52 -5.36
CA LYS A 83 -21.99 -14.28 -5.50
C LYS A 83 -21.99 -15.56 -4.65
N ASP A 84 -20.86 -16.26 -4.61
CA ASP A 84 -20.76 -17.60 -4.05
C ASP A 84 -20.30 -17.60 -2.59
N HIS A 85 -19.59 -16.57 -2.13
CA HIS A 85 -18.92 -16.56 -0.82
C HIS A 85 -19.23 -15.33 0.04
N TYR A 86 -19.76 -14.25 -0.53
CA TYR A 86 -20.12 -13.08 0.27
C TYR A 86 -21.38 -13.35 1.08
N VAL A 87 -21.29 -13.15 2.37
CA VAL A 87 -22.43 -13.21 3.28
C VAL A 87 -22.84 -11.80 3.64
N GLU A 88 -24.04 -11.40 3.23
CA GLU A 88 -24.60 -10.10 3.60
C GLU A 88 -24.86 -10.05 5.11
N ALA A 89 -24.15 -9.19 5.81
CA ALA A 89 -24.20 -9.11 7.27
C ALA A 89 -25.61 -8.75 7.81
N ASN A 90 -26.44 -8.08 7.01
CA ASN A 90 -27.84 -7.80 7.39
C ASN A 90 -28.71 -9.07 7.45
N ASN A 91 -28.28 -10.15 6.82
CA ASN A 91 -28.97 -11.45 6.84
C ASN A 91 -28.49 -12.36 7.98
N VAL A 92 -27.54 -11.89 8.79
CA VAL A 92 -26.98 -12.64 9.91
C VAL A 92 -27.46 -12.04 11.23
N GLU A 93 -27.95 -12.88 12.14
CA GLU A 93 -28.27 -12.45 13.49
C GLU A 93 -26.98 -12.22 14.28
N ILE A 94 -26.65 -10.95 14.54
CA ILE A 94 -25.50 -10.56 15.34
C ILE A 94 -25.95 -10.25 16.76
N LYS A 95 -25.46 -11.03 17.73
CA LYS A 95 -25.75 -10.83 19.15
C LYS A 95 -24.61 -10.11 19.84
N PHE A 96 -24.92 -8.95 20.38
CA PHE A 96 -23.97 -8.22 21.22
C PHE A 96 -24.09 -8.73 22.68
N PRO A 97 -22.98 -8.73 23.44
CA PRO A 97 -23.05 -9.00 24.88
C PRO A 97 -23.82 -7.88 25.61
N GLU A 98 -24.33 -8.18 26.80
CA GLU A 98 -24.98 -7.18 27.64
C GLU A 98 -24.03 -6.03 28.00
N GLU A 99 -22.80 -6.39 28.41
CA GLU A 99 -21.72 -5.45 28.64
C GLU A 99 -20.86 -5.35 27.36
N LYS A 100 -21.02 -4.29 26.62
CA LYS A 100 -20.29 -4.03 25.37
C LYS A 100 -18.90 -3.50 25.66
N GLN A 101 -17.90 -4.09 25.03
CA GLN A 101 -16.51 -3.62 25.09
C GLN A 101 -16.26 -2.59 23.98
N ASN A 102 -15.40 -1.63 24.27
CA ASN A 102 -14.91 -0.69 23.26
C ASN A 102 -13.96 -1.39 22.28
N LEU A 103 -13.97 -0.97 21.03
CA LEU A 103 -13.01 -1.40 20.02
C LEU A 103 -12.06 -0.25 19.73
N ILE A 104 -10.76 -0.47 19.91
CA ILE A 104 -9.71 0.41 19.44
C ILE A 104 -8.99 -0.32 18.30
N TYR A 105 -9.05 0.25 17.10
CA TYR A 105 -8.51 -0.35 15.89
C TYR A 105 -7.41 0.54 15.31
N ILE A 106 -6.15 0.15 15.50
CA ILE A 106 -4.99 0.90 15.04
C ILE A 106 -4.48 0.26 13.76
N ILE A 107 -4.53 0.99 12.66
CA ILE A 107 -3.99 0.60 11.37
C ILE A 107 -2.61 1.24 11.24
N LEU A 108 -1.57 0.42 11.24
CA LEU A 108 -0.18 0.86 11.14
C LEU A 108 0.24 0.84 9.67
N GLU A 109 0.52 2.02 9.13
CA GLU A 109 0.89 2.19 7.72
C GLU A 109 2.17 1.43 7.38
N SER A 110 2.19 0.75 6.24
CA SER A 110 3.33 0.03 5.67
C SER A 110 4.00 -0.99 6.59
N THR A 111 3.34 -1.39 7.70
CA THR A 111 3.92 -2.30 8.68
C THR A 111 3.88 -3.75 8.20
N GLU A 112 5.04 -4.39 8.18
CA GLU A 112 5.22 -5.75 7.71
C GLU A 112 5.88 -6.65 8.77
N MET A 113 5.57 -7.96 8.72
CA MET A 113 6.22 -8.96 9.59
C MET A 113 7.72 -9.12 9.33
N THR A 114 8.21 -8.65 8.18
CA THR A 114 9.66 -8.57 7.90
C THR A 114 10.41 -7.71 8.88
N ASN A 115 9.74 -6.76 9.53
CA ASN A 115 10.34 -5.77 10.45
C ASN A 115 10.64 -6.31 11.86
N VAL A 116 10.13 -7.49 12.21
CA VAL A 116 10.45 -8.15 13.48
C VAL A 116 11.77 -8.92 13.42
N SER A 117 12.22 -9.47 14.53
CA SER A 117 13.44 -10.25 14.61
C SER A 117 13.37 -11.56 13.82
N LYS A 118 14.52 -12.05 13.33
CA LYS A 118 14.64 -13.37 12.69
C LYS A 118 14.15 -14.51 13.58
N ALA A 119 14.35 -14.39 14.88
CA ALA A 119 13.89 -15.38 15.85
C ALA A 119 12.36 -15.56 15.83
N ASN A 120 11.64 -14.52 15.45
CA ASN A 120 10.17 -14.48 15.44
C ASN A 120 9.57 -14.38 14.02
N GLY A 121 10.38 -14.59 12.96
CA GLY A 121 9.89 -14.70 11.57
C GLY A 121 10.21 -13.52 10.67
N GLY A 122 10.88 -12.49 11.17
CA GLY A 122 11.31 -11.33 10.39
C GLY A 122 12.67 -11.52 9.70
N VAL A 123 13.27 -10.41 9.27
CA VAL A 123 14.57 -10.43 8.56
C VAL A 123 15.70 -9.73 9.30
N PHE A 124 15.41 -9.04 10.38
CA PHE A 124 16.40 -8.31 11.18
C PHE A 124 16.99 -9.18 12.28
N ASP A 125 18.28 -9.01 12.62
CA ASP A 125 18.88 -9.69 13.76
C ASP A 125 18.27 -9.19 15.08
N ILE A 126 17.94 -7.90 15.12
CA ILE A 126 17.21 -7.24 16.21
C ILE A 126 16.00 -6.57 15.59
N SER A 127 14.83 -6.77 16.16
CA SER A 127 13.58 -6.16 15.69
C SER A 127 13.71 -4.63 15.60
N ILE A 128 13.21 -4.06 14.51
CA ILE A 128 13.01 -2.62 14.38
C ILE A 128 11.65 -2.16 14.94
N MET A 129 10.82 -3.13 15.40
CA MET A 129 9.55 -2.91 16.07
C MET A 129 9.44 -3.76 17.34
N PRO A 130 10.31 -3.53 18.37
CA PRO A 130 10.40 -4.41 19.52
C PRO A 130 9.15 -4.43 20.41
N ASN A 131 8.42 -3.32 20.50
CA ASN A 131 7.19 -3.25 21.31
C ASN A 131 6.04 -4.02 20.67
N LEU A 132 5.83 -3.84 19.36
CA LEU A 132 4.81 -4.60 18.61
C LEU A 132 5.14 -6.09 18.60
N GLU A 133 6.43 -6.46 18.43
CA GLU A 133 6.87 -7.84 18.53
C GLU A 133 6.54 -8.43 19.90
N ARG A 134 6.85 -7.72 21.00
CA ARG A 134 6.50 -8.13 22.37
C ARG A 134 4.99 -8.27 22.55
N ILE A 135 4.20 -7.27 22.11
CA ILE A 135 2.74 -7.30 22.20
C ILE A 135 2.16 -8.50 21.44
N ALA A 136 2.70 -8.80 20.27
CA ALA A 136 2.26 -9.93 19.45
C ALA A 136 2.61 -11.28 20.08
N LEU A 137 3.74 -11.39 20.79
CA LEU A 137 4.13 -12.59 21.54
C LEU A 137 3.32 -12.80 22.82
N GLU A 138 2.90 -11.73 23.47
CA GLU A 138 2.16 -11.78 24.73
C GLU A 138 0.64 -11.89 24.57
N ASN A 139 0.13 -11.63 23.36
CA ASN A 139 -1.31 -11.57 23.07
C ASN A 139 -1.70 -12.46 21.89
N ILE A 140 -2.93 -12.31 21.40
CA ILE A 140 -3.44 -13.08 20.26
C ILE A 140 -2.74 -12.59 18.98
N ASN A 141 -2.04 -13.50 18.32
CA ASN A 141 -1.42 -13.27 17.01
C ASN A 141 -1.99 -14.28 16.00
N PHE A 142 -2.33 -13.79 14.81
CA PHE A 142 -2.84 -14.64 13.72
C PHE A 142 -1.69 -15.04 12.80
N SER A 143 -1.31 -16.31 12.82
CA SER A 143 -0.21 -16.84 12.01
C SER A 143 -0.55 -18.23 11.48
N ASN A 144 -0.01 -18.55 10.30
CA ASN A 144 -0.06 -19.90 9.69
C ASN A 144 1.12 -20.79 10.13
N THR A 145 2.01 -20.29 10.98
CA THR A 145 3.22 -20.98 11.44
C THR A 145 3.36 -20.84 12.95
N ASN A 146 4.41 -21.41 13.52
CA ASN A 146 4.76 -21.25 14.94
C ASN A 146 5.49 -19.91 15.23
N LEU A 147 5.73 -19.11 14.19
CA LEU A 147 6.33 -17.78 14.29
C LEU A 147 5.24 -16.72 14.22
N LEU A 148 5.57 -15.47 14.50
CA LEU A 148 4.65 -14.35 14.32
C LEU A 148 4.21 -14.28 12.85
N GLY A 149 3.00 -13.85 12.63
CA GLY A 149 2.39 -13.77 11.31
C GLY A 149 1.50 -12.54 11.18
N GLY A 150 0.72 -12.53 10.14
CA GLY A 150 -0.21 -11.47 9.81
C GLY A 150 -1.05 -11.81 8.60
N ALA A 151 -1.89 -10.87 8.18
CA ALA A 151 -2.66 -10.99 6.96
C ALA A 151 -1.73 -10.98 5.74
N GLN A 152 -2.02 -11.84 4.77
CA GLN A 152 -1.34 -11.82 3.49
C GLN A 152 -2.10 -10.93 2.51
N GLU A 153 -1.33 -10.15 1.76
CA GLU A 153 -1.83 -9.32 0.69
C GLU A 153 -2.50 -10.18 -0.39
N SER A 154 -3.65 -9.74 -0.84
CA SER A 154 -4.36 -10.32 -1.99
C SER A 154 -4.64 -9.24 -3.04
N TYR A 155 -5.08 -9.65 -4.24
CA TYR A 155 -5.46 -8.69 -5.27
C TYR A 155 -6.58 -7.77 -4.77
N GLY A 156 -6.35 -6.44 -4.85
CA GLY A 156 -7.31 -5.44 -4.38
C GLY A 156 -7.25 -5.14 -2.88
N THR A 157 -6.15 -5.50 -2.19
CA THR A 157 -5.92 -5.17 -0.77
C THR A 157 -4.54 -4.57 -0.50
N SER A 158 -3.72 -4.34 -1.53
CA SER A 158 -2.28 -4.04 -1.43
C SER A 158 -1.94 -2.56 -1.26
N TRP A 159 -2.90 -1.71 -0.98
CA TRP A 159 -2.70 -0.28 -0.71
C TRP A 159 -3.66 0.19 0.38
N THR A 160 -3.32 1.25 1.08
CA THR A 160 -3.93 1.67 2.35
C THR A 160 -5.45 1.65 2.35
N VAL A 161 -6.09 2.36 1.41
CA VAL A 161 -7.57 2.43 1.38
C VAL A 161 -8.19 1.07 1.05
N ALA A 162 -7.60 0.31 0.13
CA ALA A 162 -8.09 -1.03 -0.20
C ALA A 162 -7.96 -1.99 0.99
N ALA A 163 -6.88 -1.89 1.75
CA ALA A 163 -6.69 -2.66 2.98
C ALA A 163 -7.72 -2.25 4.05
N MET A 164 -7.97 -0.96 4.24
CA MET A 164 -8.99 -0.47 5.17
C MET A 164 -10.39 -0.99 4.81
N ILE A 165 -10.76 -0.95 3.53
CA ILE A 165 -12.05 -1.47 3.05
C ILE A 165 -12.11 -2.99 3.22
N ALA A 166 -11.04 -3.71 2.86
CA ALA A 166 -11.01 -5.17 3.01
C ALA A 166 -11.18 -5.62 4.47
N GLN A 167 -10.57 -4.89 5.41
CA GLN A 167 -10.64 -5.19 6.83
C GLN A 167 -11.99 -4.80 7.46
N THR A 168 -12.66 -3.78 6.94
CA THR A 168 -13.92 -3.28 7.51
C THR A 168 -15.16 -3.81 6.79
N ALA A 169 -15.06 -4.21 5.52
CA ALA A 169 -16.16 -4.75 4.71
C ALA A 169 -16.00 -6.22 4.33
N GLY A 170 -14.82 -6.82 4.56
CA GLY A 170 -14.55 -8.23 4.22
C GLY A 170 -14.43 -8.50 2.72
N ILE A 171 -14.21 -7.47 1.90
CA ILE A 171 -14.14 -7.59 0.43
C ILE A 171 -12.90 -6.91 -0.13
N PRO A 172 -12.28 -7.45 -1.20
CA PRO A 172 -11.21 -6.78 -1.89
C PRO A 172 -11.76 -5.61 -2.74
N LEU A 173 -11.02 -4.51 -2.79
CA LEU A 173 -11.38 -3.35 -3.60
C LEU A 173 -10.88 -3.50 -5.04
N LYS A 174 -11.79 -3.69 -5.99
CA LYS A 174 -11.49 -3.74 -7.42
C LYS A 174 -11.92 -2.45 -8.12
N VAL A 175 -11.35 -1.33 -7.73
CA VAL A 175 -11.63 -0.01 -8.36
C VAL A 175 -10.32 0.62 -8.78
N LYS A 176 -10.34 1.42 -9.84
CA LYS A 176 -9.19 2.24 -10.20
C LYS A 176 -9.03 3.35 -9.15
N ILE A 177 -7.79 3.69 -8.81
CA ILE A 177 -7.49 4.75 -7.83
C ILE A 177 -8.15 6.07 -8.22
N ASP A 178 -8.15 6.41 -9.51
CA ASP A 178 -8.76 7.64 -10.04
C ASP A 178 -10.28 7.69 -9.87
N ASP A 179 -10.94 6.54 -9.80
CA ASP A 179 -12.40 6.47 -9.62
C ASP A 179 -12.82 6.66 -8.15
N ILE A 180 -11.90 6.47 -7.20
CA ILE A 180 -12.16 6.61 -5.75
C ILE A 180 -12.03 8.07 -5.31
N SER A 181 -11.12 8.82 -5.91
CA SER A 181 -10.90 10.25 -5.61
C SER A 181 -11.99 11.17 -6.18
N SER A 182 -12.88 10.66 -7.04
CA SER A 182 -14.03 11.43 -7.48
C SER A 182 -15.13 11.38 -6.41
N SER A 183 -15.63 12.54 -6.02
CA SER A 183 -16.71 12.76 -5.03
C SER A 183 -18.04 12.03 -5.33
N ASN A 184 -18.10 11.21 -6.36
CA ASN A 184 -19.22 10.38 -6.78
C ASN A 184 -19.22 8.96 -6.18
N SER A 185 -18.61 8.76 -5.01
CA SER A 185 -18.44 7.45 -4.36
C SER A 185 -19.74 6.90 -3.73
N THR A 186 -20.86 6.99 -4.43
CA THR A 186 -22.08 6.23 -4.11
C THR A 186 -21.87 4.70 -4.22
N SER A 187 -20.72 4.27 -4.73
CA SER A 187 -20.39 2.85 -4.98
C SER A 187 -20.27 2.01 -3.71
N PHE A 188 -20.05 2.62 -2.54
CA PHE A 188 -19.80 1.89 -1.29
C PHE A 188 -21.00 1.79 -0.35
N SER A 189 -22.03 2.60 -0.54
CA SER A 189 -23.20 2.64 0.36
C SER A 189 -24.07 1.38 0.37
N ASN A 190 -23.85 0.47 -0.58
CA ASN A 190 -24.61 -0.79 -0.70
C ASN A 190 -23.93 -1.98 -0.02
N ILE A 191 -22.84 -1.75 0.69
CA ILE A 191 -22.06 -2.79 1.37
C ILE A 191 -22.23 -2.59 2.86
N THR A 192 -22.53 -3.65 3.60
CA THR A 192 -22.57 -3.61 5.06
C THR A 192 -21.16 -3.76 5.63
N THR A 193 -20.74 -2.83 6.45
CA THR A 193 -19.41 -2.78 7.04
C THR A 193 -19.43 -3.02 8.55
N LEU A 194 -18.26 -3.21 9.14
CA LEU A 194 -18.07 -3.25 10.59
C LEU A 194 -18.68 -2.01 11.26
N GLY A 195 -18.50 -0.82 10.65
CA GLY A 195 -19.10 0.43 11.15
C GLY A 195 -20.61 0.37 11.24
N ASP A 196 -21.29 -0.13 10.21
CA ASP A 196 -22.75 -0.29 10.20
C ASP A 196 -23.22 -1.28 11.26
N ILE A 197 -22.51 -2.40 11.40
CA ILE A 197 -22.83 -3.42 12.40
C ILE A 197 -22.71 -2.83 13.81
N LEU A 198 -21.60 -2.17 14.10
CA LEU A 198 -21.36 -1.60 15.41
C LEU A 198 -22.32 -0.45 15.71
N HIS A 199 -22.62 0.41 14.71
CA HIS A 199 -23.60 1.48 14.85
C HIS A 199 -25.00 0.95 15.22
N LYS A 200 -25.47 -0.10 14.53
CA LYS A 200 -26.70 -0.83 14.91
C LYS A 200 -26.64 -1.38 16.33
N GLY A 201 -25.46 -1.75 16.80
CA GLY A 201 -25.20 -2.16 18.17
C GLY A 201 -25.17 -1.01 19.17
N GLY A 202 -25.34 0.25 18.77
CA GLY A 202 -25.30 1.43 19.62
C GLY A 202 -23.90 1.95 19.91
N TYR A 203 -22.91 1.61 19.07
CA TYR A 203 -21.55 2.15 19.15
C TYR A 203 -21.45 3.50 18.47
N THR A 204 -20.65 4.39 19.04
CA THR A 204 -20.12 5.57 18.35
C THR A 204 -18.90 5.15 17.54
N ASN A 205 -18.95 5.31 16.21
CA ASN A 205 -17.79 5.04 15.34
C ASN A 205 -17.00 6.33 15.12
N TYR A 206 -15.68 6.27 15.32
CA TYR A 206 -14.78 7.40 15.16
C TYR A 206 -13.56 6.99 14.33
N LEU A 207 -13.16 7.84 13.37
CA LEU A 207 -11.97 7.68 12.56
C LEU A 207 -11.05 8.87 12.73
N LEU A 208 -9.81 8.62 13.13
CA LEU A 208 -8.76 9.63 13.29
C LEU A 208 -7.64 9.42 12.26
N LEU A 209 -7.30 10.47 11.53
CA LEU A 209 -6.25 10.48 10.50
C LEU A 209 -5.36 11.71 10.64
N GLY A 210 -4.04 11.55 10.48
CA GLY A 210 -3.12 12.68 10.36
C GLY A 210 -3.11 13.33 8.98
N SER A 211 -3.75 12.73 7.99
CA SER A 211 -3.80 13.17 6.58
C SER A 211 -5.21 13.58 6.16
N ASP A 212 -5.32 14.24 5.00
CA ASP A 212 -6.60 14.60 4.39
C ASP A 212 -7.44 13.34 4.08
N SER A 213 -8.64 13.25 4.65
CA SER A 213 -9.53 12.11 4.49
C SER A 213 -10.16 12.00 3.10
N ASP A 214 -10.15 13.06 2.29
CA ASP A 214 -10.65 13.01 0.91
C ASP A 214 -9.70 12.18 0.02
N PHE A 215 -8.42 12.08 0.39
CA PHE A 215 -7.46 11.25 -0.36
C PHE A 215 -7.89 9.78 -0.37
N GLY A 216 -8.01 9.24 -1.59
CA GLY A 216 -8.43 7.85 -1.82
C GLY A 216 -9.88 7.55 -1.46
N GLY A 217 -10.73 8.56 -1.28
CA GLY A 217 -12.16 8.40 -1.00
C GLY A 217 -12.50 7.92 0.41
N ARG A 218 -11.56 8.00 1.37
CA ARG A 218 -11.75 7.56 2.76
C ARG A 218 -12.92 8.28 3.43
N LYS A 219 -13.01 9.61 3.28
CA LYS A 219 -14.10 10.42 3.84
C LYS A 219 -15.46 9.90 3.39
N ALA A 220 -15.64 9.75 2.08
CA ALA A 220 -16.89 9.29 1.53
C ALA A 220 -17.27 7.88 2.02
N TYR A 221 -16.30 6.96 2.03
CA TYR A 221 -16.52 5.59 2.51
C TYR A 221 -16.91 5.57 3.99
N PHE A 222 -16.08 6.11 4.88
CA PHE A 222 -16.32 6.02 6.31
C PHE A 222 -17.55 6.82 6.76
N THR A 223 -17.80 7.99 6.16
CA THR A 223 -19.02 8.78 6.45
C THR A 223 -20.29 8.03 6.06
N SER A 224 -20.29 7.33 4.89
CA SER A 224 -21.45 6.52 4.48
C SER A 224 -21.71 5.31 5.39
N HIS A 225 -20.74 4.94 6.23
CA HIS A 225 -20.79 3.83 7.18
C HIS A 225 -20.79 4.27 8.65
N ASN A 226 -21.33 5.46 8.91
CA ASN A 226 -21.62 6.00 10.27
C ASN A 226 -20.37 6.31 11.11
N TYR A 227 -19.25 6.71 10.49
CA TYR A 227 -18.09 7.22 11.22
C TYR A 227 -18.11 8.74 11.32
N ILE A 228 -17.78 9.24 12.50
CA ILE A 228 -17.33 10.62 12.73
C ILE A 228 -15.85 10.66 12.32
N ILE A 229 -15.46 11.63 11.51
CA ILE A 229 -14.09 11.72 11.01
C ILE A 229 -13.43 12.97 11.59
N SER A 230 -12.23 12.77 12.17
CA SER A 230 -11.28 13.82 12.50
C SER A 230 -10.01 13.59 11.70
N ASP A 231 -9.65 14.55 10.88
CA ASP A 231 -8.53 14.47 9.95
C ASP A 231 -7.66 15.73 10.02
N TYR A 232 -6.70 15.83 9.10
CA TYR A 232 -5.82 16.98 8.98
C TYR A 232 -6.58 18.31 8.86
N LEU A 233 -7.65 18.36 8.04
CA LEU A 233 -8.43 19.58 7.85
C LEU A 233 -9.24 19.91 9.10
N THR A 234 -9.82 18.92 9.76
CA THR A 234 -10.50 19.09 11.05
C THR A 234 -9.56 19.66 12.11
N ALA A 235 -8.30 19.18 12.17
CA ALA A 235 -7.33 19.69 13.12
C ALA A 235 -6.99 21.17 12.88
N ILE A 236 -6.97 21.63 11.62
CA ILE A 236 -6.85 23.05 11.28
C ILE A 236 -8.09 23.83 11.71
N GLU A 237 -9.29 23.35 11.38
CA GLU A 237 -10.56 24.00 11.69
C GLU A 237 -10.79 24.17 13.20
N GLU A 238 -10.36 23.18 13.99
CA GLU A 238 -10.40 23.20 15.45
C GLU A 238 -9.26 24.01 16.09
N GLY A 239 -8.31 24.51 15.29
CA GLY A 239 -7.16 25.26 15.76
C GLY A 239 -6.12 24.42 16.52
N ARG A 240 -6.13 23.11 16.37
CA ARG A 240 -5.13 22.20 16.97
C ARG A 240 -3.75 22.36 16.32
N ILE A 241 -3.75 22.71 15.02
CA ILE A 241 -2.54 23.03 14.25
C ILE A 241 -2.78 24.33 13.44
N PRO A 242 -1.71 25.12 13.15
CA PRO A 242 -1.82 26.26 12.26
C PRO A 242 -2.26 25.88 10.84
N SER A 243 -2.91 26.81 10.14
CA SER A 243 -3.41 26.54 8.77
C SER A 243 -2.32 26.29 7.72
N ASP A 244 -1.09 26.70 8.00
CA ASP A 244 0.11 26.48 7.17
C ASP A 244 0.96 25.31 7.67
N TYR A 245 0.53 24.60 8.72
CA TYR A 245 1.22 23.44 9.24
C TYR A 245 1.03 22.25 8.30
N HIS A 246 2.11 21.69 7.83
CA HIS A 246 2.11 20.48 7.02
C HIS A 246 3.43 19.73 7.19
N GLU A 247 3.35 18.57 7.83
CA GLU A 247 4.46 17.63 7.96
C GLU A 247 4.06 16.31 7.30
N TRP A 248 4.86 15.82 6.37
CA TRP A 248 4.66 14.57 5.64
C TRP A 248 3.32 14.53 4.89
N TRP A 249 2.33 13.81 5.41
CA TRP A 249 0.99 13.67 4.80
C TRP A 249 -0.08 14.58 5.42
N GLY A 250 0.32 15.48 6.32
CA GLY A 250 -0.58 16.41 7.04
C GLY A 250 0.01 16.77 8.39
N TYR A 251 -0.21 15.97 9.44
CA TYR A 251 0.51 16.05 10.69
C TYR A 251 1.04 14.67 11.10
N GLU A 252 2.17 14.68 11.78
CA GLU A 252 2.96 13.51 12.17
C GLU A 252 2.27 12.61 13.20
N ASP A 253 2.71 11.35 13.31
CA ASP A 253 2.11 10.35 14.19
C ASP A 253 2.23 10.70 15.68
N SER A 254 3.21 11.47 16.11
CA SER A 254 3.29 11.92 17.51
C SER A 254 2.09 12.78 17.90
N LYS A 255 1.63 13.69 17.03
CA LYS A 255 0.37 14.42 17.23
C LYS A 255 -0.84 13.52 17.09
N LEU A 256 -0.83 12.61 16.12
CA LEU A 256 -1.91 11.64 15.94
C LEU A 256 -2.19 10.86 17.23
N PHE A 257 -1.16 10.31 17.85
CA PHE A 257 -1.30 9.57 19.12
C PHE A 257 -1.70 10.48 20.29
N SER A 258 -1.23 11.73 20.31
CA SER A 258 -1.68 12.71 21.31
C SER A 258 -3.18 13.00 21.19
N TYR A 259 -3.64 13.28 19.98
CA TYR A 259 -5.08 13.54 19.71
C TYR A 259 -5.91 12.28 19.92
N ALA A 260 -5.38 11.10 19.60
CA ALA A 260 -6.05 9.83 19.89
C ALA A 260 -6.34 9.67 21.39
N LYS A 261 -5.39 9.99 22.27
CA LYS A 261 -5.60 9.92 23.72
C LYS A 261 -6.69 10.89 24.19
N GLU A 262 -6.72 12.10 23.65
CA GLU A 262 -7.76 13.11 23.97
C GLU A 262 -9.15 12.64 23.52
N GLU A 263 -9.27 12.13 22.28
CA GLU A 263 -10.56 11.67 21.76
C GLU A 263 -11.03 10.38 22.45
N LEU A 264 -10.14 9.46 22.76
CA LEU A 264 -10.47 8.26 23.55
C LEU A 264 -11.00 8.61 24.93
N GLN A 265 -10.42 9.63 25.59
CA GLN A 265 -10.91 10.12 26.87
C GLN A 265 -12.32 10.69 26.73
N LYS A 266 -12.57 11.55 25.75
CA LYS A 266 -13.90 12.12 25.49
C LYS A 266 -14.95 11.03 25.22
N LEU A 267 -14.64 10.09 24.34
CA LEU A 267 -15.55 8.97 24.02
C LEU A 267 -15.84 8.11 25.26
N SER A 268 -14.83 7.92 26.12
CA SER A 268 -15.02 7.18 27.37
C SER A 268 -15.92 7.92 28.36
N GLU A 269 -15.81 9.24 28.42
CA GLU A 269 -16.65 10.10 29.29
C GLU A 269 -18.11 10.17 28.82
N GLU A 270 -18.39 9.98 27.53
CA GLU A 270 -19.75 9.90 26.98
C GLU A 270 -20.52 8.67 27.47
N GLY A 271 -19.80 7.61 27.88
CA GLY A 271 -20.38 6.40 28.46
C GLY A 271 -21.04 5.45 27.47
N ASN A 272 -21.04 5.74 26.18
CA ASN A 272 -21.49 4.83 25.13
C ASN A 272 -20.34 3.92 24.67
N PRO A 273 -20.60 2.69 24.25
CA PRO A 273 -19.59 1.88 23.62
C PRO A 273 -19.12 2.55 22.32
N PHE A 274 -17.82 2.49 22.05
CA PHE A 274 -17.25 3.12 20.86
C PHE A 274 -16.34 2.18 20.07
N ASN A 275 -16.23 2.49 18.79
CA ASN A 275 -15.26 1.95 17.85
C ASN A 275 -14.35 3.11 17.41
N PHE A 276 -13.15 3.15 17.93
CA PHE A 276 -12.15 4.14 17.58
C PHE A 276 -11.15 3.54 16.60
N THR A 277 -11.16 4.01 15.37
CA THR A 277 -10.23 3.58 14.31
C THR A 277 -9.23 4.71 14.05
N MET A 278 -7.94 4.39 13.96
CA MET A 278 -6.91 5.36 13.55
C MET A 278 -5.95 4.76 12.53
N LEU A 279 -5.40 5.62 11.69
CA LEU A 279 -4.39 5.26 10.69
C LEU A 279 -3.15 6.12 10.88
N THR A 280 -1.99 5.47 11.05
CA THR A 280 -0.68 6.14 11.09
C THR A 280 -0.21 6.50 9.68
N ALA A 281 0.78 7.40 9.56
CA ALA A 281 1.30 7.85 8.29
C ALA A 281 2.84 7.94 8.23
N ASP A 282 3.54 8.04 9.35
CA ASP A 282 4.98 8.31 9.37
C ASP A 282 5.81 7.19 8.75
N THR A 283 5.32 5.96 8.75
CA THR A 283 5.95 4.81 8.10
C THR A 283 5.61 4.64 6.63
N HIS A 284 4.92 5.60 6.00
CA HIS A 284 4.58 5.52 4.59
C HIS A 284 5.83 5.49 3.69
N PHE A 285 5.85 4.59 2.73
CA PHE A 285 6.91 4.47 1.71
C PHE A 285 6.96 5.74 0.82
N THR A 286 8.10 6.31 0.45
CA THR A 286 9.50 5.86 0.61
C THR A 286 10.15 6.54 1.80
N ASP A 287 11.01 5.79 2.54
CA ASP A 287 11.87 6.24 3.63
C ASP A 287 11.15 6.74 4.90
N GLY A 288 9.82 6.87 4.87
CA GLY A 288 9.02 7.35 5.99
C GLY A 288 9.36 8.78 6.43
N TYR A 289 8.74 9.18 7.52
CA TYR A 289 9.03 10.43 8.23
C TYR A 289 9.56 10.10 9.63
N LEU A 290 10.70 10.65 9.99
CA LEU A 290 11.22 10.53 11.33
C LEU A 290 10.86 11.78 12.13
N ASP A 291 9.94 11.63 13.08
CA ASP A 291 9.55 12.69 13.98
C ASP A 291 10.76 13.23 14.76
N LYS A 292 10.81 14.55 14.98
CA LYS A 292 11.89 15.24 15.68
C LYS A 292 12.06 14.80 17.14
N SER A 293 11.03 14.22 17.74
CA SER A 293 11.06 13.66 19.11
C SER A 293 11.71 12.28 19.17
N CYS A 294 11.93 11.63 18.02
CA CYS A 294 12.41 10.26 17.94
C CYS A 294 13.93 10.17 17.81
N GLN A 295 14.48 9.04 18.24
CA GLN A 295 15.91 8.77 18.21
C GLN A 295 16.32 8.09 16.92
N ASN A 296 17.50 8.44 16.39
CA ASN A 296 18.20 7.70 15.34
C ASN A 296 18.94 6.52 15.99
N VAL A 297 18.37 5.33 15.92
CA VAL A 297 18.93 4.09 16.49
C VAL A 297 19.67 3.28 15.44
N PHE A 298 19.14 3.29 14.20
CA PHE A 298 19.66 2.52 13.07
C PHE A 298 20.35 3.44 12.05
N SER A 299 21.26 2.88 11.28
CA SER A 299 21.87 3.60 10.13
C SER A 299 20.90 3.83 8.96
N ASP A 300 19.82 3.09 8.91
CA ASP A 300 18.77 3.19 7.91
C ASP A 300 17.66 4.13 8.41
N ALA A 301 17.31 5.14 7.61
CA ALA A 301 16.31 6.14 7.97
C ALA A 301 14.92 5.54 8.11
N TYR A 302 14.56 4.62 7.22
CA TYR A 302 13.24 3.98 7.24
C TYR A 302 13.08 3.06 8.45
N ALA A 303 14.14 2.35 8.85
CA ALA A 303 14.14 1.57 10.09
C ALA A 303 13.91 2.45 11.34
N ASN A 304 14.45 3.67 11.35
CA ASN A 304 14.19 4.62 12.44
C ASN A 304 12.75 5.11 12.47
N SER A 305 12.09 5.30 11.33
CA SER A 305 10.67 5.65 11.27
C SER A 305 9.80 4.54 11.86
N PHE A 306 10.08 3.28 11.55
CA PHE A 306 9.38 2.12 12.15
C PHE A 306 9.63 2.03 13.65
N TYR A 307 10.88 2.20 14.09
CA TYR A 307 11.22 2.16 15.52
C TYR A 307 10.53 3.27 16.30
N CYS A 308 10.43 4.46 15.70
CA CYS A 308 9.71 5.60 16.24
C CYS A 308 8.22 5.29 16.39
N SER A 309 7.56 4.86 15.31
CA SER A 309 6.13 4.49 15.30
C SER A 309 5.82 3.38 16.30
N ASP A 310 6.69 2.37 16.39
CA ASP A 310 6.60 1.27 17.38
C ASP A 310 6.61 1.79 18.82
N SER A 311 7.42 2.81 19.12
CA SER A 311 7.48 3.41 20.44
C SER A 311 6.21 4.17 20.84
N MET A 312 5.46 4.67 19.86
CA MET A 312 4.20 5.40 20.08
C MET A 312 3.02 4.48 20.38
N VAL A 313 3.07 3.23 19.91
CA VAL A 313 2.02 2.23 20.16
C VAL A 313 2.10 1.66 21.59
N ASN A 314 3.26 1.70 22.22
CA ASN A 314 3.47 1.20 23.58
C ASN A 314 3.02 2.22 24.64
#